data_ee83808d7c3e932547adc3d7ee6fefb3
#
_entry.id   ee83808d7c3e932547adc3d7ee6fefb3
#
_cell.length_a   1.000
_cell.length_b   1.000
_cell.length_c   1.000
_cell.angle_alpha   90.00
_cell.angle_beta   90.00
_cell.angle_gamma   90.00
#
_symmetry.space_group_name_H-M   'P 1'
#
loop_
_entity.id
_entity.type
_entity.pdbx_description
1 polymer ?
#
loop_
_entity_poly.entity_id
_entity_poly.type
_entity_poly.pdbx_seq_one_letter_code
_entity_poly.pdbx_strand_id
1 'polypeptide(L)'
;PRSTQGVSSAASDVYKRQYVSGLLLDRADHTKEERAGKIQKKLVLAACMAVNLGILAVFKYGNFAINSVNYILSKIHVSAVERRFDLLLPVGISFYTFQALGYIMDVYRNDVEVEKNPVRYALFVSFFPQLVAGPIERSKNLLNQMRSIDQIQVWDAKRVASGGIFMVWGLFMKMVIADRIAIPVDTVFNNFRMYGGTEIALAAVGFAIQIYCDFGSYSMIAIGAAKVMGFQLMENFNTPYFAVGIRDFWGRWHISLSTWFRDYLYIPLGGNRRGKFRKAVNIMIVFLTSGLWHGADWSFVLWGGIHGFYQVIEDVTEKLRNKLWKAMNVKTDCFSWKFLQMAVTFVLVVFAWIFFRADSIRDALGVITVSYTHLTLPT
;
A
#
# COMPACT_ATOMS: atom_id res chain seq x y z
N PRO A 1 24.89 -3.61 11.70
CA PRO A 1 24.57 -3.30 13.11
C PRO A 1 24.00 -1.89 13.31
N ARG A 2 24.48 -0.83 12.56
CA ARG A 2 23.93 0.54 12.70
C ARG A 2 22.49 0.70 12.18
N SER A 3 22.07 -0.08 11.18
CA SER A 3 20.71 -0.04 10.61
C SER A 3 19.64 -0.55 11.57
N THR A 4 19.93 -1.59 12.35
CA THR A 4 18.99 -2.16 13.34
C THR A 4 18.79 -1.27 14.55
N GLN A 5 19.80 -0.54 15.01
CA GLN A 5 19.67 0.45 16.08
C GLN A 5 18.79 1.64 15.65
N GLY A 6 18.91 2.11 14.41
CA GLY A 6 18.09 3.19 13.89
C GLY A 6 16.60 2.82 13.78
N VAL A 7 16.28 1.59 13.40
CA VAL A 7 14.90 1.08 13.33
C VAL A 7 14.25 0.99 14.71
N SER A 8 14.99 0.46 15.70
CA SER A 8 14.45 0.31 17.07
C SER A 8 14.20 1.66 17.75
N SER A 9 15.07 2.66 17.54
CA SER A 9 14.87 3.99 18.11
C SER A 9 13.71 4.75 17.46
N ALA A 10 13.59 4.73 16.13
CA ALA A 10 12.51 5.41 15.41
C ALA A 10 11.14 4.80 15.73
N ALA A 11 11.02 3.47 15.77
CA ALA A 11 9.82 2.79 16.20
C ALA A 11 9.46 3.12 17.65
N SER A 12 10.48 3.17 18.55
CA SER A 12 10.32 3.56 19.94
C SER A 12 9.73 4.98 20.09
N ASP A 13 10.20 5.93 19.30
CA ASP A 13 9.72 7.30 19.35
C ASP A 13 8.32 7.47 18.77
N VAL A 14 7.97 6.68 17.75
CA VAL A 14 6.61 6.67 17.20
C VAL A 14 5.64 6.13 18.23
N TYR A 15 5.88 4.97 18.83
CA TYR A 15 4.92 4.38 19.78
C TYR A 15 4.72 5.24 21.03
N LYS A 16 5.78 5.89 21.57
CA LYS A 16 5.67 6.77 22.75
C LYS A 16 4.73 7.96 22.46
N ARG A 17 4.92 8.61 21.32
CA ARG A 17 4.08 9.76 20.93
C ARG A 17 2.62 9.38 20.74
N GLN A 18 2.34 8.26 20.05
CA GLN A 18 0.96 7.83 19.87
C GLN A 18 0.33 7.34 21.16
N TYR A 19 1.06 6.63 21.99
CA TYR A 19 0.56 6.22 23.29
C TYR A 19 0.11 7.44 24.13
N VAL A 20 0.98 8.46 24.21
CA VAL A 20 0.66 9.71 24.92
C VAL A 20 -0.51 10.43 24.24
N SER A 21 -0.53 10.50 22.90
CA SER A 21 -1.66 11.12 22.18
C SER A 21 -2.97 10.40 22.43
N GLY A 22 -2.97 9.05 22.53
CA GLY A 22 -4.15 8.27 22.90
C GLY A 22 -4.67 8.63 24.29
N LEU A 23 -3.78 8.73 25.28
CA LEU A 23 -4.15 9.15 26.65
C LEU A 23 -4.68 10.59 26.71
N LEU A 24 -4.14 11.49 25.88
CA LEU A 24 -4.63 12.88 25.77
C LEU A 24 -6.03 12.94 25.14
N LEU A 25 -6.33 12.07 24.16
CA LEU A 25 -7.66 11.95 23.59
C LEU A 25 -8.67 11.43 24.62
N ASP A 26 -8.31 10.41 25.42
CA ASP A 26 -9.12 9.88 26.51
C ASP A 26 -9.45 10.96 27.56
N ARG A 27 -8.43 11.74 27.96
CA ARG A 27 -8.64 12.88 28.87
C ARG A 27 -9.58 13.93 28.30
N ALA A 28 -9.47 14.22 27.02
CA ALA A 28 -10.31 15.23 26.35
C ALA A 28 -11.79 14.78 26.29
N ASP A 29 -12.07 13.47 26.21
CA ASP A 29 -13.43 12.92 26.27
C ASP A 29 -14.07 13.09 27.65
N HIS A 30 -13.27 13.12 28.70
CA HIS A 30 -13.74 13.31 30.09
C HIS A 30 -13.74 14.76 30.55
N THR A 31 -13.49 15.71 29.64
CA THR A 31 -13.52 17.16 29.94
C THR A 31 -14.96 17.61 30.20
N LYS A 32 -15.21 18.33 31.31
CA LYS A 32 -16.56 18.78 31.73
C LYS A 32 -17.25 19.67 30.69
N GLU A 33 -16.48 20.46 29.93
CA GLU A 33 -17.00 21.30 28.83
C GLU A 33 -16.91 20.55 27.50
N GLU A 34 -18.02 20.09 26.98
CA GLU A 34 -18.11 19.33 25.74
C GLU A 34 -17.45 20.04 24.52
N ARG A 35 -17.59 21.35 24.44
CA ARG A 35 -17.00 22.15 23.35
C ARG A 35 -15.47 22.21 23.46
N ALA A 36 -14.95 22.42 24.67
CA ALA A 36 -13.51 22.43 24.93
C ALA A 36 -12.89 21.05 24.67
N GLY A 37 -13.54 19.96 25.12
CA GLY A 37 -13.11 18.60 24.83
C GLY A 37 -13.04 18.29 23.34
N LYS A 38 -14.05 18.67 22.55
CA LYS A 38 -14.05 18.49 21.08
C LYS A 38 -12.92 19.26 20.38
N ILE A 39 -12.63 20.48 20.83
CA ILE A 39 -11.51 21.27 20.29
C ILE A 39 -10.18 20.62 20.64
N GLN A 40 -10.00 20.20 21.89
CA GLN A 40 -8.79 19.54 22.36
C GLN A 40 -8.53 18.22 21.60
N LYS A 41 -9.54 17.38 21.37
CA LYS A 41 -9.43 16.18 20.54
C LYS A 41 -8.93 16.48 19.14
N LYS A 42 -9.49 17.50 18.48
CA LYS A 42 -9.06 17.90 17.14
C LYS A 42 -7.61 18.39 17.12
N LEU A 43 -7.21 19.18 18.12
CA LEU A 43 -5.83 19.67 18.22
C LEU A 43 -4.84 18.53 18.46
N VAL A 44 -5.14 17.60 19.35
CA VAL A 44 -4.29 16.43 19.61
C VAL A 44 -4.15 15.58 18.35
N LEU A 45 -5.25 15.30 17.65
CA LEU A 45 -5.22 14.55 16.38
C LEU A 45 -4.37 15.28 15.34
N ALA A 46 -4.62 16.58 15.11
CA ALA A 46 -3.90 17.38 14.13
C ALA A 46 -2.39 17.45 14.43
N ALA A 47 -2.02 17.67 15.69
CA ALA A 47 -0.63 17.68 16.12
C ALA A 47 0.05 16.33 15.93
N CYS A 48 -0.62 15.24 16.31
CA CYS A 48 -0.11 13.89 16.11
C CYS A 48 0.08 13.57 14.62
N MET A 49 -0.90 13.91 13.78
CA MET A 49 -0.80 13.73 12.32
C MET A 49 0.34 14.56 11.73
N ALA A 50 0.42 15.85 12.09
CA ALA A 50 1.45 16.76 11.58
C ALA A 50 2.87 16.28 11.93
N VAL A 51 3.10 15.86 13.16
CA VAL A 51 4.42 15.38 13.61
C VAL A 51 4.79 14.08 12.87
N ASN A 52 3.91 13.10 12.80
CA ASN A 52 4.24 11.80 12.20
C ASN A 52 4.37 11.88 10.67
N LEU A 53 3.45 12.58 10.01
CA LEU A 53 3.56 12.81 8.56
C LEU A 53 4.73 13.74 8.23
N GLY A 54 5.03 14.72 9.09
CA GLY A 54 6.18 15.60 8.93
C GLY A 54 7.51 14.85 9.00
N ILE A 55 7.66 13.95 9.96
CA ILE A 55 8.84 13.07 10.06
C ILE A 55 8.94 12.20 8.81
N LEU A 56 7.85 11.53 8.42
CA LEU A 56 7.81 10.72 7.20
C LEU A 56 8.16 11.56 5.96
N ALA A 57 7.66 12.80 5.88
CA ALA A 57 7.93 13.71 4.79
C ALA A 57 9.43 14.07 4.70
N VAL A 58 10.07 14.40 5.82
CA VAL A 58 11.51 14.73 5.83
C VAL A 58 12.35 13.52 5.44
N PHE A 59 12.13 12.37 6.09
CA PHE A 59 12.95 11.19 5.85
C PHE A 59 12.75 10.58 4.45
N LYS A 60 11.53 10.53 3.96
CA LYS A 60 11.21 9.85 2.70
C LYS A 60 11.20 10.81 1.50
N TYR A 61 10.69 12.03 1.68
CA TYR A 61 10.41 12.93 0.56
C TYR A 61 11.32 14.16 0.51
N GLY A 62 12.21 14.38 1.49
CA GLY A 62 13.07 15.56 1.53
C GLY A 62 13.92 15.72 0.26
N ASN A 63 14.68 14.68 -0.10
CA ASN A 63 15.49 14.71 -1.32
C ASN A 63 14.66 14.71 -2.62
N PHE A 64 13.52 14.04 -2.64
CA PHE A 64 12.59 14.07 -3.77
C PHE A 64 12.05 15.50 -4.02
N ALA A 65 11.68 16.22 -2.97
CA ALA A 65 11.23 17.61 -3.07
C ALA A 65 12.36 18.51 -3.61
N ILE A 66 13.59 18.38 -3.07
CA ILE A 66 14.76 19.13 -3.55
C ILE A 66 15.05 18.83 -5.02
N ASN A 67 15.06 17.57 -5.43
CA ASN A 67 15.30 17.17 -6.80
C ASN A 67 14.21 17.73 -7.75
N SER A 68 12.96 17.70 -7.32
CA SER A 68 11.83 18.26 -8.10
C SER A 68 11.93 19.78 -8.24
N VAL A 69 12.29 20.48 -7.16
CA VAL A 69 12.54 21.93 -7.20
C VAL A 69 13.73 22.24 -8.10
N ASN A 70 14.85 21.51 -7.97
CA ASN A 70 16.04 21.72 -8.81
C ASN A 70 15.75 21.47 -10.30
N TYR A 71 14.90 20.50 -10.63
CA TYR A 71 14.44 20.31 -12.01
C TYR A 71 13.70 21.54 -12.54
N ILE A 72 12.84 22.17 -11.74
CA ILE A 72 12.13 23.41 -12.13
C ILE A 72 13.13 24.55 -12.24
N LEU A 73 14.02 24.74 -11.26
CA LEU A 73 15.04 25.80 -11.26
C LEU A 73 15.96 25.69 -12.48
N SER A 74 16.34 24.49 -12.90
CA SER A 74 17.15 24.28 -14.10
C SER A 74 16.47 24.75 -15.40
N LYS A 75 15.12 24.68 -15.44
CA LYS A 75 14.35 25.17 -16.59
C LYS A 75 14.28 26.71 -16.70
N ILE A 76 14.45 27.39 -15.58
CA ILE A 76 14.46 28.85 -15.49
C ILE A 76 15.88 29.41 -15.27
N HIS A 77 16.92 28.58 -15.48
CA HIS A 77 18.34 28.93 -15.36
C HIS A 77 18.74 29.52 -14.00
N VAL A 78 18.08 29.09 -12.91
CA VAL A 78 18.42 29.48 -11.53
C VAL A 78 19.29 28.39 -10.90
N SER A 79 20.23 28.80 -10.03
CA SER A 79 21.15 27.90 -9.33
C SER A 79 20.40 26.83 -8.52
N ALA A 80 20.90 25.60 -8.55
CA ALA A 80 20.32 24.49 -7.83
C ALA A 80 20.50 24.64 -6.31
N VAL A 81 19.57 24.08 -5.54
CA VAL A 81 19.70 23.93 -4.08
C VAL A 81 20.64 22.77 -3.80
N GLU A 82 21.82 23.04 -3.24
CA GLU A 82 22.85 22.02 -2.97
C GLU A 82 22.57 21.16 -1.74
N ARG A 83 21.63 21.59 -0.88
CA ARG A 83 21.33 20.91 0.37
C ARG A 83 20.68 19.55 0.11
N ARG A 84 21.30 18.48 0.57
CA ARG A 84 20.76 17.12 0.56
C ARG A 84 20.63 16.60 1.98
N PHE A 85 19.60 15.78 2.21
CA PHE A 85 19.43 15.08 3.47
C PHE A 85 20.13 13.71 3.37
N ASP A 86 21.18 13.51 4.16
CA ASP A 86 21.80 12.20 4.33
C ASP A 86 21.14 11.44 5.49
N LEU A 87 19.86 11.13 5.31
CA LEU A 87 19.05 10.46 6.31
C LEU A 87 18.81 9.01 5.87
N LEU A 88 19.30 8.06 6.66
CA LEU A 88 18.95 6.65 6.49
C LEU A 88 17.46 6.46 6.81
N LEU A 89 16.70 6.01 5.82
CA LEU A 89 15.30 5.69 5.99
C LEU A 89 15.16 4.44 6.88
N PRO A 90 14.53 4.53 8.06
CA PRO A 90 14.29 3.35 8.89
C PRO A 90 13.38 2.35 8.17
N VAL A 91 13.80 1.08 8.15
CA VAL A 91 13.00 0.02 7.51
C VAL A 91 11.63 -0.06 8.18
N GLY A 92 10.57 -0.14 7.37
CA GLY A 92 9.19 -0.25 7.86
C GLY A 92 8.56 1.06 8.34
N ILE A 93 9.24 2.23 8.27
CA ILE A 93 8.71 3.51 8.79
C ILE A 93 7.31 3.83 8.24
N SER A 94 7.06 3.56 6.97
CA SER A 94 5.76 3.79 6.34
C SER A 94 4.67 2.90 6.93
N PHE A 95 4.98 1.62 7.21
CA PHE A 95 4.04 0.64 7.74
C PHE A 95 3.65 0.94 9.19
N TYR A 96 4.63 1.07 10.08
CA TYR A 96 4.31 1.34 11.48
C TYR A 96 3.75 2.76 11.71
N THR A 97 4.09 3.73 10.85
CA THR A 97 3.45 5.05 10.88
C THR A 97 1.96 4.94 10.52
N PHE A 98 1.59 4.20 9.48
CA PHE A 98 0.19 4.01 9.10
C PHE A 98 -0.60 3.23 10.15
N GLN A 99 -0.01 2.19 10.72
CA GLN A 99 -0.63 1.46 11.83
C GLN A 99 -0.89 2.36 13.04
N ALA A 100 0.10 3.14 13.43
CA ALA A 100 0.01 4.04 14.56
C ALA A 100 -0.97 5.21 14.32
N LEU A 101 -0.99 5.79 13.11
CA LEU A 101 -1.99 6.79 12.73
C LEU A 101 -3.39 6.20 12.69
N GLY A 102 -3.56 4.96 12.21
CA GLY A 102 -4.83 4.25 12.24
C GLY A 102 -5.38 4.14 13.66
N TYR A 103 -4.54 3.74 14.63
CA TYR A 103 -4.93 3.66 16.04
C TYR A 103 -5.43 5.01 16.59
N ILE A 104 -4.69 6.10 16.35
CA ILE A 104 -5.09 7.44 16.84
C ILE A 104 -6.40 7.90 16.20
N MET A 105 -6.62 7.59 14.93
CA MET A 105 -7.88 7.92 14.24
C MET A 105 -9.05 7.08 14.76
N ASP A 106 -8.82 5.80 15.07
CA ASP A 106 -9.83 4.91 15.65
C ASP A 106 -10.22 5.38 17.06
N VAL A 107 -9.23 5.75 17.89
CA VAL A 107 -9.48 6.34 19.22
C VAL A 107 -10.23 7.66 19.10
N TYR A 108 -9.82 8.57 18.19
CA TYR A 108 -10.50 9.85 17.98
C TYR A 108 -11.97 9.67 17.58
N ARG A 109 -12.30 8.61 16.82
CA ARG A 109 -13.66 8.28 16.40
C ARG A 109 -14.45 7.50 17.44
N ASN A 110 -13.84 7.11 18.55
CA ASN A 110 -14.38 6.19 19.55
C ASN A 110 -14.68 4.79 18.99
N ASP A 111 -13.98 4.38 17.94
CA ASP A 111 -14.08 3.03 17.35
C ASP A 111 -13.31 2.00 18.18
N VAL A 112 -12.31 2.43 18.95
CA VAL A 112 -11.47 1.60 19.83
C VAL A 112 -11.21 2.35 21.13
N GLU A 113 -11.29 1.64 22.24
CA GLU A 113 -10.89 2.15 23.56
C GLU A 113 -9.36 2.38 23.62
N VAL A 114 -8.97 3.43 24.33
CA VAL A 114 -7.55 3.76 24.55
C VAL A 114 -6.84 2.61 25.28
N GLU A 115 -5.69 2.22 24.76
CA GLU A 115 -4.84 1.26 25.43
C GLU A 115 -4.02 1.96 26.53
N LYS A 116 -4.33 1.60 27.79
CA LYS A 116 -3.68 2.17 28.98
C LYS A 116 -2.41 1.43 29.40
N ASN A 117 -2.21 0.21 28.89
CA ASN A 117 -0.99 -0.55 29.18
C ASN A 117 0.08 -0.24 28.14
N PRO A 118 1.20 0.44 28.52
CA PRO A 118 2.24 0.83 27.60
C PRO A 118 2.97 -0.36 26.97
N VAL A 119 3.08 -1.49 27.69
CA VAL A 119 3.75 -2.70 27.17
C VAL A 119 2.88 -3.33 26.08
N ARG A 120 1.56 -3.43 26.28
CA ARG A 120 0.64 -3.95 25.27
C ARG A 120 0.59 -3.07 24.05
N TYR A 121 0.60 -1.75 24.21
CA TYR A 121 0.67 -0.82 23.10
C TYR A 121 2.01 -0.92 22.33
N ALA A 122 3.13 -1.04 23.05
CA ALA A 122 4.43 -1.28 22.44
C ALA A 122 4.45 -2.58 21.62
N LEU A 123 3.90 -3.67 22.17
CA LEU A 123 3.76 -4.95 21.46
C LEU A 123 2.92 -4.81 20.18
N PHE A 124 1.80 -4.07 20.24
CA PHE A 124 0.95 -3.82 19.08
C PHE A 124 1.71 -3.12 17.93
N VAL A 125 2.48 -2.06 18.23
CA VAL A 125 3.20 -1.30 17.20
C VAL A 125 4.43 -2.07 16.69
N SER A 126 5.10 -2.84 17.56
CA SER A 126 6.33 -3.58 17.24
C SER A 126 6.09 -5.06 16.92
N PHE A 127 4.86 -5.46 16.62
CA PHE A 127 4.52 -6.85 16.35
C PHE A 127 5.28 -7.36 15.11
N PHE A 128 6.34 -8.12 15.36
CA PHE A 128 7.39 -8.40 14.37
C PHE A 128 6.92 -9.09 13.08
N PRO A 129 5.88 -9.98 13.08
CA PRO A 129 5.49 -10.65 11.85
C PRO A 129 5.07 -9.68 10.74
N GLN A 130 4.46 -8.54 11.10
CA GLN A 130 3.95 -7.56 10.13
C GLN A 130 4.85 -6.34 9.92
N LEU A 131 5.87 -6.14 10.78
CA LEU A 131 6.57 -4.87 10.96
C LEU A 131 7.20 -4.31 9.67
N VAL A 132 7.71 -5.15 8.79
CA VAL A 132 8.49 -4.73 7.61
C VAL A 132 7.62 -4.58 6.36
N ALA A 133 6.81 -5.58 6.04
CA ALA A 133 5.96 -5.62 4.83
C ALA A 133 4.71 -6.52 5.00
N GLY A 134 4.33 -6.85 6.22
CA GLY A 134 3.11 -7.59 6.51
C GLY A 134 1.84 -6.76 6.28
N PRO A 135 0.66 -7.35 6.51
CA PRO A 135 -0.60 -6.61 6.44
C PRO A 135 -0.60 -5.43 7.43
N ILE A 136 -1.09 -4.26 7.02
CA ILE A 136 -1.28 -3.09 7.90
C ILE A 136 -2.49 -3.37 8.80
N GLU A 137 -2.21 -3.94 9.98
CA GLU A 137 -3.26 -4.36 10.90
C GLU A 137 -4.03 -3.21 11.51
N ARG A 138 -5.32 -3.47 11.76
CA ARG A 138 -6.19 -2.53 12.45
C ARG A 138 -6.06 -2.70 13.96
N SER A 139 -6.07 -1.58 14.67
CA SER A 139 -6.09 -1.57 16.14
C SER A 139 -7.24 -2.41 16.71
N LYS A 140 -8.41 -2.29 16.10
CA LYS A 140 -9.61 -3.05 16.46
C LYS A 140 -9.41 -4.58 16.38
N ASN A 141 -8.61 -5.07 15.44
CA ASN A 141 -8.33 -6.49 15.30
C ASN A 141 -7.19 -6.94 16.24
N LEU A 142 -5.99 -6.44 16.01
CA LEU A 142 -4.80 -6.97 16.68
C LEU A 142 -4.73 -6.58 18.16
N LEU A 143 -5.11 -5.35 18.53
CA LEU A 143 -5.06 -4.91 19.92
C LEU A 143 -6.07 -5.67 20.81
N ASN A 144 -7.26 -6.00 20.27
CA ASN A 144 -8.23 -6.82 21.01
C ASN A 144 -7.70 -8.23 21.26
N GLN A 145 -7.01 -8.83 20.29
CA GLN A 145 -6.37 -10.13 20.47
C GLN A 145 -5.25 -10.06 21.53
N MET A 146 -4.49 -8.96 21.57
CA MET A 146 -3.45 -8.74 22.58
C MET A 146 -4.03 -8.49 23.98
N ARG A 147 -5.26 -7.98 24.10
CA ARG A 147 -5.98 -7.86 25.38
C ARG A 147 -6.40 -9.21 25.94
N SER A 148 -6.57 -10.20 25.07
CA SER A 148 -6.97 -11.57 25.41
C SER A 148 -5.80 -12.57 25.32
N ILE A 149 -4.55 -12.11 25.43
CA ILE A 149 -3.35 -12.93 25.23
C ILE A 149 -3.25 -14.10 26.23
N ASP A 150 -3.78 -13.91 27.43
CA ASP A 150 -3.88 -14.91 28.49
C ASP A 150 -4.81 -16.09 28.15
N GLN A 151 -5.72 -15.89 27.20
CA GLN A 151 -6.64 -16.93 26.70
C GLN A 151 -6.00 -17.75 25.55
N ILE A 152 -4.85 -17.34 25.04
CA ILE A 152 -4.18 -18.05 23.94
C ILE A 152 -3.52 -19.32 24.51
N GLN A 153 -3.99 -20.47 24.03
CA GLN A 153 -3.34 -21.73 24.33
C GLN A 153 -1.92 -21.74 23.78
N VAL A 154 -0.90 -21.88 24.64
CA VAL A 154 0.52 -21.78 24.23
C VAL A 154 0.86 -22.84 23.18
N TRP A 155 0.41 -24.08 23.36
CA TRP A 155 0.67 -25.16 22.42
C TRP A 155 -0.65 -25.71 21.83
N ASP A 156 -0.76 -25.59 20.50
CA ASP A 156 -1.83 -26.19 19.70
C ASP A 156 -1.20 -26.73 18.40
N ALA A 157 -1.08 -28.02 18.31
CA ALA A 157 -0.42 -28.70 17.20
C ALA A 157 -1.07 -28.40 15.83
N LYS A 158 -2.42 -28.28 15.78
CA LYS A 158 -3.15 -27.95 14.54
C LYS A 158 -2.86 -26.52 14.09
N ARG A 159 -2.85 -25.59 15.04
CA ARG A 159 -2.52 -24.18 14.79
C ARG A 159 -1.09 -24.02 14.31
N VAL A 160 -0.12 -24.67 14.99
CA VAL A 160 1.30 -24.64 14.62
C VAL A 160 1.52 -25.26 13.24
N ALA A 161 0.94 -26.44 12.96
CA ALA A 161 1.04 -27.07 11.65
C ALA A 161 0.44 -26.19 10.54
N SER A 162 -0.75 -25.62 10.77
CA SER A 162 -1.38 -24.75 9.79
C SER A 162 -0.57 -23.46 9.56
N GLY A 163 -0.05 -22.83 10.61
CA GLY A 163 0.82 -21.64 10.47
C GLY A 163 2.14 -21.98 9.77
N GLY A 164 2.72 -23.15 10.08
CA GLY A 164 3.91 -23.68 9.40
C GLY A 164 3.70 -23.86 7.89
N ILE A 165 2.55 -24.42 7.47
CA ILE A 165 2.20 -24.57 6.04
C ILE A 165 2.17 -23.20 5.35
N PHE A 166 1.55 -22.17 5.94
CA PHE A 166 1.56 -20.81 5.39
C PHE A 166 2.97 -20.26 5.22
N MET A 167 3.83 -20.47 6.22
CA MET A 167 5.23 -20.02 6.16
C MET A 167 6.02 -20.73 5.08
N VAL A 168 5.91 -22.07 4.99
CA VAL A 168 6.61 -22.86 3.96
C VAL A 168 6.12 -22.49 2.56
N TRP A 169 4.81 -22.32 2.36
CA TRP A 169 4.27 -21.86 1.08
C TRP A 169 4.75 -20.44 0.72
N GLY A 170 4.78 -19.53 1.67
CA GLY A 170 5.35 -18.20 1.46
C GLY A 170 6.84 -18.26 1.09
N LEU A 171 7.64 -19.07 1.78
CA LEU A 171 9.05 -19.27 1.44
C LEU A 171 9.22 -19.85 0.02
N PHE A 172 8.39 -20.81 -0.35
CA PHE A 172 8.40 -21.35 -1.73
C PHE A 172 8.10 -20.25 -2.75
N MET A 173 7.06 -19.44 -2.55
CA MET A 173 6.71 -18.33 -3.45
C MET A 173 7.87 -17.32 -3.56
N LYS A 174 8.53 -16.99 -2.46
CA LYS A 174 9.67 -16.06 -2.45
C LYS A 174 10.87 -16.64 -3.17
N MET A 175 11.38 -17.78 -2.69
CA MET A 175 12.69 -18.27 -3.09
C MET A 175 12.67 -19.00 -4.45
N VAL A 176 11.57 -19.71 -4.77
CA VAL A 176 11.47 -20.53 -5.97
C VAL A 176 10.81 -19.79 -7.12
N ILE A 177 9.86 -18.89 -6.85
CA ILE A 177 9.15 -18.16 -7.91
C ILE A 177 9.70 -16.73 -8.03
N ALA A 178 9.51 -15.89 -7.00
CA ALA A 178 9.82 -14.46 -7.10
C ALA A 178 11.29 -14.19 -7.39
N ASP A 179 12.22 -14.79 -6.64
CA ASP A 179 13.66 -14.55 -6.79
C ASP A 179 14.20 -15.12 -8.11
N ARG A 180 13.59 -16.18 -8.65
CA ARG A 180 14.01 -16.74 -9.95
C ARG A 180 13.51 -15.92 -11.12
N ILE A 181 12.24 -15.47 -11.07
CA ILE A 181 11.69 -14.61 -12.12
C ILE A 181 12.33 -13.21 -12.07
N ALA A 182 12.78 -12.73 -10.92
CA ALA A 182 13.49 -11.45 -10.80
C ALA A 182 14.70 -11.38 -11.74
N ILE A 183 15.47 -12.45 -11.91
CA ILE A 183 16.69 -12.46 -12.72
C ILE A 183 16.43 -12.02 -14.18
N PRO A 184 15.57 -12.72 -14.97
CA PRO A 184 15.28 -12.30 -16.33
C PRO A 184 14.53 -10.95 -16.40
N VAL A 185 13.63 -10.65 -15.45
CA VAL A 185 12.93 -9.37 -15.39
C VAL A 185 13.92 -8.23 -15.23
N ASP A 186 14.84 -8.31 -14.27
CA ASP A 186 15.86 -7.29 -14.03
C ASP A 186 16.81 -7.13 -15.22
N THR A 187 17.20 -8.24 -15.84
CA THR A 187 18.06 -8.25 -17.02
C THR A 187 17.42 -7.48 -18.18
N VAL A 188 16.14 -7.75 -18.46
CA VAL A 188 15.41 -7.11 -19.57
C VAL A 188 15.10 -5.64 -19.25
N PHE A 189 14.56 -5.32 -18.06
CA PHE A 189 14.20 -3.94 -17.72
C PHE A 189 15.41 -3.01 -17.65
N ASN A 190 16.54 -3.49 -17.10
CA ASN A 190 17.75 -2.66 -17.00
C ASN A 190 18.45 -2.46 -18.34
N ASN A 191 18.17 -3.31 -19.35
CA ASN A 191 18.78 -3.28 -20.68
C ASN A 191 17.72 -3.28 -21.79
N PHE A 192 16.55 -2.71 -21.58
CA PHE A 192 15.38 -2.84 -22.46
C PHE A 192 15.64 -2.46 -23.92
N ARG A 193 16.65 -1.61 -24.20
CA ARG A 193 17.04 -1.23 -25.56
C ARG A 193 17.72 -2.35 -26.36
N MET A 194 18.15 -3.41 -25.71
CA MET A 194 18.81 -4.57 -26.33
C MET A 194 17.83 -5.72 -26.62
N TYR A 195 16.57 -5.58 -26.21
CA TYR A 195 15.55 -6.63 -26.31
C TYR A 195 14.43 -6.23 -27.25
N GLY A 196 13.80 -7.21 -27.88
CA GLY A 196 12.63 -6.99 -28.73
C GLY A 196 11.33 -6.82 -27.91
N GLY A 197 10.26 -6.45 -28.61
CA GLY A 197 8.98 -6.20 -27.97
C GLY A 197 8.39 -7.42 -27.25
N THR A 198 8.63 -8.62 -27.77
CA THR A 198 8.15 -9.87 -27.18
C THR A 198 8.82 -10.14 -25.84
N GLU A 199 10.14 -10.01 -25.76
CA GLU A 199 10.90 -10.21 -24.52
C GLU A 199 10.51 -9.18 -23.47
N ILE A 200 10.28 -7.93 -23.86
CA ILE A 200 9.82 -6.87 -22.96
C ILE A 200 8.41 -7.17 -22.44
N ALA A 201 7.49 -7.61 -23.32
CA ALA A 201 6.14 -7.98 -22.90
C ALA A 201 6.16 -9.18 -21.92
N LEU A 202 6.99 -10.20 -22.19
CA LEU A 202 7.18 -11.32 -21.28
C LEU A 202 7.79 -10.87 -19.95
N ALA A 203 8.76 -9.97 -19.96
CA ALA A 203 9.34 -9.42 -18.75
C ALA A 203 8.32 -8.59 -17.92
N ALA A 204 7.43 -7.85 -18.57
CA ALA A 204 6.36 -7.11 -17.89
C ALA A 204 5.35 -8.07 -17.21
N VAL A 205 4.97 -9.15 -17.89
CA VAL A 205 4.15 -10.23 -17.29
C VAL A 205 4.94 -10.94 -16.18
N GLY A 206 6.22 -11.22 -16.40
CA GLY A 206 7.12 -11.77 -15.38
C GLY A 206 7.18 -10.91 -14.13
N PHE A 207 7.26 -9.58 -14.29
CA PHE A 207 7.23 -8.66 -13.17
C PHE A 207 5.89 -8.70 -12.40
N ALA A 208 4.76 -8.82 -13.08
CA ALA A 208 3.47 -8.98 -12.41
C ALA A 208 3.44 -10.24 -11.53
N ILE A 209 4.00 -11.35 -11.99
CA ILE A 209 4.13 -12.59 -11.20
C ILE A 209 5.13 -12.38 -10.05
N GLN A 210 6.28 -11.78 -10.35
CA GLN A 210 7.33 -11.50 -9.38
C GLN A 210 6.80 -10.68 -8.20
N ILE A 211 6.19 -9.52 -8.46
CA ILE A 211 5.71 -8.61 -7.40
C ILE A 211 4.59 -9.25 -6.56
N TYR A 212 3.73 -10.06 -7.19
CA TYR A 212 2.71 -10.81 -6.45
C TYR A 212 3.33 -11.89 -5.57
N CYS A 213 4.25 -12.68 -6.10
CA CYS A 213 4.89 -13.74 -5.35
C CYS A 213 5.83 -13.19 -4.27
N ASP A 214 6.52 -12.08 -4.50
CA ASP A 214 7.42 -11.44 -3.54
C ASP A 214 6.63 -10.85 -2.35
N PHE A 215 5.65 -10.01 -2.63
CA PHE A 215 4.88 -9.35 -1.57
C PHE A 215 3.80 -10.26 -0.94
N GLY A 216 3.17 -11.12 -1.74
CA GLY A 216 2.21 -12.12 -1.25
C GLY A 216 2.87 -13.15 -0.35
N SER A 217 4.09 -13.58 -0.67
CA SER A 217 4.88 -14.49 0.15
C SER A 217 5.18 -13.93 1.53
N TYR A 218 5.61 -12.66 1.59
CA TYR A 218 5.87 -11.99 2.86
C TYR A 218 4.60 -11.94 3.72
N SER A 219 3.47 -11.57 3.13
CA SER A 219 2.19 -11.56 3.82
C SER A 219 1.81 -12.95 4.35
N MET A 220 2.04 -14.02 3.58
CA MET A 220 1.78 -15.40 4.01
C MET A 220 2.70 -15.83 5.15
N ILE A 221 3.99 -15.49 5.09
CA ILE A 221 4.94 -15.79 6.17
C ILE A 221 4.52 -15.05 7.44
N ALA A 222 4.14 -13.77 7.33
CA ALA A 222 3.67 -12.96 8.46
C ALA A 222 2.40 -13.53 9.10
N ILE A 223 1.40 -13.89 8.28
CA ILE A 223 0.15 -14.53 8.73
C ILE A 223 0.45 -15.88 9.39
N GLY A 224 1.32 -16.69 8.77
CA GLY A 224 1.72 -17.99 9.31
C GLY A 224 2.43 -17.88 10.66
N ALA A 225 3.40 -16.97 10.78
CA ALA A 225 4.12 -16.71 12.03
C ALA A 225 3.19 -16.20 13.13
N ALA A 226 2.32 -15.24 12.82
CA ALA A 226 1.31 -14.76 13.76
C ALA A 226 0.37 -15.88 14.22
N LYS A 227 -0.07 -16.74 13.27
CA LYS A 227 -0.94 -17.88 13.56
C LYS A 227 -0.28 -18.89 14.48
N VAL A 228 1.01 -19.20 14.31
CA VAL A 228 1.77 -20.07 15.23
C VAL A 228 1.71 -19.51 16.66
N MET A 229 1.83 -18.20 16.82
CA MET A 229 1.75 -17.51 18.11
C MET A 229 0.33 -17.36 18.65
N GLY A 230 -0.70 -17.73 17.88
CA GLY A 230 -2.11 -17.62 18.28
C GLY A 230 -2.80 -16.32 17.88
N PHE A 231 -2.17 -15.50 17.02
CA PHE A 231 -2.76 -14.27 16.49
C PHE A 231 -3.26 -14.46 15.06
N GLN A 232 -4.34 -13.77 14.73
CA GLN A 232 -4.91 -13.76 13.39
C GLN A 232 -4.69 -12.38 12.76
N LEU A 233 -3.90 -12.33 11.70
CA LEU A 233 -3.74 -11.16 10.86
C LEU A 233 -4.73 -11.18 9.70
N MET A 234 -5.05 -9.99 9.19
CA MET A 234 -5.93 -9.86 8.02
C MET A 234 -5.23 -10.35 6.74
N GLU A 235 -6.03 -10.84 5.80
CA GLU A 235 -5.53 -11.20 4.47
C GLU A 235 -5.13 -9.95 3.69
N ASN A 236 -4.03 -10.05 2.94
CA ASN A 236 -3.52 -8.94 2.14
C ASN A 236 -3.74 -9.15 0.64
N PHE A 237 -3.93 -10.39 0.21
CA PHE A 237 -4.15 -10.77 -1.19
C PHE A 237 -5.22 -11.86 -1.31
N ASN A 238 -6.10 -11.71 -2.31
CA ASN A 238 -7.10 -12.71 -2.66
C ASN A 238 -7.16 -12.90 -4.18
N THR A 239 -6.27 -13.72 -4.73
CA THR A 239 -6.21 -14.04 -6.18
C THR A 239 -6.40 -12.82 -7.09
N PRO A 240 -5.56 -11.77 -6.98
CA PRO A 240 -5.84 -10.45 -7.58
C PRO A 240 -5.86 -10.46 -9.11
N TYR A 241 -5.12 -11.36 -9.76
CA TYR A 241 -5.07 -11.43 -11.24
C TYR A 241 -6.29 -12.14 -11.86
N PHE A 242 -7.20 -12.67 -11.04
CA PHE A 242 -8.51 -13.15 -11.48
C PHE A 242 -9.61 -12.08 -11.35
N ALA A 243 -9.23 -10.83 -11.15
CA ALA A 243 -10.16 -9.73 -11.05
C ALA A 243 -10.81 -9.42 -12.41
N VAL A 244 -12.12 -9.14 -12.39
CA VAL A 244 -12.92 -8.83 -13.59
C VAL A 244 -13.03 -7.33 -13.87
N GLY A 245 -12.31 -6.50 -13.14
CA GLY A 245 -12.25 -5.04 -13.28
C GLY A 245 -11.24 -4.43 -12.32
N ILE A 246 -10.90 -3.16 -12.52
CA ILE A 246 -9.88 -2.47 -11.70
C ILE A 246 -10.34 -2.30 -10.25
N ARG A 247 -11.63 -2.03 -10.02
CA ARG A 247 -12.17 -1.97 -8.66
C ARG A 247 -12.08 -3.33 -7.95
N ASP A 248 -12.37 -4.43 -8.65
CA ASP A 248 -12.26 -5.79 -8.12
C ASP A 248 -10.78 -6.13 -7.85
N PHE A 249 -9.85 -5.73 -8.74
CA PHE A 249 -8.42 -5.89 -8.52
C PHE A 249 -7.97 -5.24 -7.20
N TRP A 250 -8.32 -4.00 -6.93
CA TRP A 250 -7.98 -3.31 -5.69
C TRP A 250 -8.73 -3.83 -4.46
N GLY A 251 -9.83 -4.54 -4.65
CA GLY A 251 -10.48 -5.33 -3.60
C GLY A 251 -9.74 -6.61 -3.22
N ARG A 252 -8.79 -7.06 -4.06
CA ARG A 252 -8.03 -8.30 -3.93
C ARG A 252 -6.53 -8.11 -3.77
N TRP A 253 -6.00 -6.95 -4.14
CA TRP A 253 -4.60 -6.55 -4.07
C TRP A 253 -4.36 -5.63 -2.89
N HIS A 254 -3.37 -5.96 -2.06
CA HIS A 254 -2.94 -5.16 -0.90
C HIS A 254 -4.12 -4.64 -0.08
N ILE A 255 -4.99 -5.57 0.32
CA ILE A 255 -6.30 -5.31 0.94
C ILE A 255 -6.17 -4.43 2.17
N SER A 256 -5.13 -4.67 2.99
CA SER A 256 -4.86 -3.90 4.20
C SER A 256 -4.63 -2.42 3.91
N LEU A 257 -3.82 -2.09 2.89
CA LEU A 257 -3.56 -0.71 2.46
C LEU A 257 -4.80 -0.09 1.79
N SER A 258 -5.44 -0.82 0.89
CA SER A 258 -6.62 -0.35 0.16
C SER A 258 -7.75 0.01 1.10
N THR A 259 -8.01 -0.82 2.11
CA THR A 259 -9.00 -0.53 3.16
C THR A 259 -8.54 0.60 4.08
N TRP A 260 -7.23 0.72 4.37
CA TRP A 260 -6.69 1.83 5.14
C TRP A 260 -6.97 3.18 4.45
N PHE A 261 -6.62 3.30 3.17
CA PHE A 261 -6.90 4.52 2.40
C PHE A 261 -8.40 4.80 2.28
N ARG A 262 -9.24 3.76 2.11
CA ARG A 262 -10.69 3.93 2.12
C ARG A 262 -11.19 4.56 3.42
N ASP A 263 -10.77 4.02 4.57
CA ASP A 263 -11.34 4.36 5.86
C ASP A 263 -10.78 5.69 6.40
N TYR A 264 -9.50 5.98 6.13
CA TYR A 264 -8.81 7.13 6.72
C TYR A 264 -8.56 8.28 5.75
N LEU A 265 -8.72 8.07 4.44
CA LEU A 265 -8.57 9.14 3.46
C LEU A 265 -9.84 9.34 2.63
N TYR A 266 -10.33 8.30 1.96
CA TYR A 266 -11.47 8.44 1.04
C TYR A 266 -12.77 8.85 1.73
N ILE A 267 -13.14 8.17 2.82
CA ILE A 267 -14.37 8.45 3.58
C ILE A 267 -14.32 9.86 4.21
N PRO A 268 -13.23 10.31 4.87
CA PRO A 268 -13.11 11.67 5.39
C PRO A 268 -13.20 12.77 4.32
N LEU A 269 -12.73 12.52 3.09
CA LEU A 269 -12.87 13.45 1.96
C LEU A 269 -14.33 13.57 1.46
N GLY A 270 -15.26 12.79 2.03
CA GLY A 270 -16.66 12.75 1.67
C GLY A 270 -17.07 11.51 0.87
N GLY A 271 -16.12 10.64 0.51
CA GLY A 271 -16.39 9.39 -0.20
C GLY A 271 -17.17 9.62 -1.50
N ASN A 272 -18.27 8.87 -1.65
CA ASN A 272 -19.20 8.96 -2.79
C ASN A 272 -20.45 9.85 -2.53
N ARG A 273 -20.53 10.51 -1.34
CA ARG A 273 -21.74 11.21 -0.89
C ARG A 273 -21.96 12.57 -1.54
N ARG A 274 -20.91 13.18 -2.13
CA ARG A 274 -20.90 14.55 -2.65
C ARG A 274 -20.97 14.63 -4.20
N GLY A 275 -21.62 13.66 -4.84
CA GLY A 275 -21.79 13.61 -6.30
C GLY A 275 -20.63 12.96 -7.04
N LYS A 276 -20.84 12.72 -8.36
CA LYS A 276 -19.89 11.92 -9.20
C LYS A 276 -18.54 12.60 -9.40
N PHE A 277 -18.54 13.92 -9.66
CA PHE A 277 -17.28 14.66 -9.83
C PHE A 277 -16.41 14.62 -8.59
N ARG A 278 -16.98 14.88 -7.41
CA ARG A 278 -16.25 14.83 -6.14
C ARG A 278 -15.75 13.40 -5.84
N LYS A 279 -16.54 12.38 -6.19
CA LYS A 279 -16.14 10.98 -6.09
C LYS A 279 -14.90 10.71 -6.93
N ALA A 280 -14.87 11.15 -8.21
CA ALA A 280 -13.71 11.00 -9.09
C ALA A 280 -12.46 11.70 -8.54
N VAL A 281 -12.60 12.94 -8.06
CA VAL A 281 -11.51 13.67 -7.41
C VAL A 281 -11.00 12.93 -6.18
N ASN A 282 -11.89 12.41 -5.33
CA ASN A 282 -11.49 11.66 -4.13
C ASN A 282 -10.73 10.38 -4.50
N ILE A 283 -11.15 9.65 -5.55
CA ILE A 283 -10.45 8.47 -6.07
C ILE A 283 -9.04 8.89 -6.52
N MET A 284 -8.92 9.94 -7.33
CA MET A 284 -7.61 10.42 -7.80
C MET A 284 -6.69 10.82 -6.64
N ILE A 285 -7.19 11.53 -5.63
CA ILE A 285 -6.40 11.89 -4.44
C ILE A 285 -5.88 10.63 -3.74
N VAL A 286 -6.74 9.63 -3.54
CA VAL A 286 -6.35 8.37 -2.89
C VAL A 286 -5.25 7.66 -3.66
N PHE A 287 -5.39 7.52 -4.97
CA PHE A 287 -4.42 6.80 -5.79
C PHE A 287 -3.10 7.55 -5.97
N LEU A 288 -3.13 8.87 -6.14
CA LEU A 288 -1.91 9.70 -6.17
C LEU A 288 -1.17 9.64 -4.83
N THR A 289 -1.91 9.68 -3.71
CA THR A 289 -1.33 9.53 -2.36
C THR A 289 -0.75 8.13 -2.18
N SER A 290 -1.43 7.09 -2.67
CA SER A 290 -0.94 5.71 -2.64
C SER A 290 0.34 5.55 -3.46
N GLY A 291 0.40 6.13 -4.66
CA GLY A 291 1.61 6.13 -5.47
C GLY A 291 2.78 6.80 -4.74
N LEU A 292 2.57 8.00 -4.22
CA LEU A 292 3.58 8.70 -3.42
C LEU A 292 4.01 7.90 -2.18
N TRP A 293 3.08 7.18 -1.54
CA TRP A 293 3.40 6.33 -0.39
C TRP A 293 4.34 5.18 -0.76
N HIS A 294 4.21 4.60 -1.96
CA HIS A 294 5.09 3.51 -2.42
C HIS A 294 6.53 3.99 -2.64
N GLY A 295 6.74 5.13 -3.26
CA GLY A 295 8.08 5.64 -3.52
C GLY A 295 8.15 7.14 -3.71
N ALA A 296 9.30 7.72 -3.34
CA ALA A 296 9.60 9.13 -3.53
C ALA A 296 10.17 9.36 -4.96
N ASP A 297 9.37 9.01 -5.95
CA ASP A 297 9.65 9.22 -7.37
C ASP A 297 8.36 9.50 -8.15
N TRP A 298 8.47 10.26 -9.22
CA TRP A 298 7.33 10.60 -10.08
C TRP A 298 6.76 9.40 -10.83
N SER A 299 7.53 8.33 -11.03
CA SER A 299 7.06 7.08 -11.65
C SER A 299 5.98 6.42 -10.79
N PHE A 300 6.16 6.40 -9.46
CA PHE A 300 5.14 5.89 -8.53
C PHE A 300 3.89 6.77 -8.48
N VAL A 301 4.07 8.11 -8.53
CA VAL A 301 2.92 9.05 -8.57
C VAL A 301 2.11 8.83 -9.85
N LEU A 302 2.79 8.65 -10.99
CA LEU A 302 2.15 8.37 -12.27
C LEU A 302 1.46 7.00 -12.27
N TRP A 303 2.10 5.96 -11.73
CA TRP A 303 1.49 4.65 -11.52
C TRP A 303 0.18 4.74 -10.73
N GLY A 304 0.18 5.47 -9.61
CA GLY A 304 -1.02 5.74 -8.84
C GLY A 304 -2.07 6.49 -9.67
N GLY A 305 -1.64 7.54 -10.41
CA GLY A 305 -2.53 8.31 -11.30
C GLY A 305 -3.20 7.44 -12.37
N ILE A 306 -2.46 6.49 -12.98
CA ILE A 306 -2.98 5.55 -13.98
C ILE A 306 -4.08 4.66 -13.35
N HIS A 307 -3.84 4.08 -12.19
CA HIS A 307 -4.84 3.27 -11.49
C HIS A 307 -6.07 4.08 -11.08
N GLY A 308 -5.87 5.30 -10.57
CA GLY A 308 -6.95 6.22 -10.26
C GLY A 308 -7.81 6.54 -11.49
N PHE A 309 -7.15 6.82 -12.62
CA PHE A 309 -7.80 7.08 -13.90
C PHE A 309 -8.59 5.88 -14.41
N TYR A 310 -8.02 4.68 -14.37
CA TYR A 310 -8.73 3.45 -14.72
C TYR A 310 -10.00 3.27 -13.89
N GLN A 311 -9.91 3.48 -12.57
CA GLN A 311 -11.07 3.30 -11.70
C GLN A 311 -12.13 4.38 -11.93
N VAL A 312 -11.74 5.61 -12.24
CA VAL A 312 -12.68 6.69 -12.61
C VAL A 312 -13.38 6.36 -13.92
N ILE A 313 -12.62 5.90 -14.95
CA ILE A 313 -13.23 5.48 -16.23
C ILE A 313 -14.20 4.32 -16.01
N GLU A 314 -13.78 3.31 -15.25
CA GLU A 314 -14.64 2.15 -14.95
C GLU A 314 -15.98 2.59 -14.31
N ASP A 315 -15.93 3.53 -13.37
CA ASP A 315 -17.09 4.06 -12.66
C ASP A 315 -17.98 4.94 -13.57
N VAL A 316 -17.39 5.84 -14.34
CA VAL A 316 -18.13 6.77 -15.21
C VAL A 316 -18.80 6.03 -16.38
N THR A 317 -18.13 5.05 -16.94
CA THR A 317 -18.61 4.29 -18.10
C THR A 317 -19.53 3.12 -17.74
N GLU A 318 -19.68 2.77 -16.47
CA GLU A 318 -20.46 1.60 -16.02
C GLU A 318 -21.87 1.54 -16.61
N LYS A 319 -22.60 2.66 -16.54
CA LYS A 319 -23.98 2.72 -17.10
C LYS A 319 -24.00 2.53 -18.60
N LEU A 320 -23.07 3.13 -19.34
CA LEU A 320 -22.97 3.03 -20.79
C LEU A 320 -22.60 1.60 -21.20
N ARG A 321 -21.59 1.02 -20.55
CA ARG A 321 -21.17 -0.37 -20.78
C ARG A 321 -22.33 -1.34 -20.57
N ASN A 322 -23.04 -1.22 -19.45
CA ASN A 322 -24.18 -2.08 -19.14
C ASN A 322 -25.31 -1.94 -20.17
N LYS A 323 -25.55 -0.72 -20.69
CA LYS A 323 -26.53 -0.49 -21.78
C LYS A 323 -26.08 -1.15 -23.09
N LEU A 324 -24.80 -1.01 -23.46
CA LEU A 324 -24.22 -1.62 -24.65
C LEU A 324 -24.27 -3.15 -24.58
N TRP A 325 -23.88 -3.74 -23.46
CA TRP A 325 -23.89 -5.19 -23.29
C TRP A 325 -25.29 -5.78 -23.36
N LYS A 326 -26.29 -5.08 -22.81
CA LYS A 326 -27.72 -5.45 -22.98
C LYS A 326 -28.14 -5.35 -24.44
N ALA A 327 -27.79 -4.29 -25.15
CA ALA A 327 -28.13 -4.10 -26.57
C ALA A 327 -27.49 -5.17 -27.46
N MET A 328 -26.29 -5.63 -27.12
CA MET A 328 -25.55 -6.68 -27.83
C MET A 328 -25.91 -8.11 -27.38
N ASN A 329 -26.88 -8.27 -26.48
CA ASN A 329 -27.26 -9.55 -25.86
C ASN A 329 -26.08 -10.34 -25.27
N VAL A 330 -25.10 -9.64 -24.69
CA VAL A 330 -23.93 -10.27 -24.08
C VAL A 330 -24.34 -10.98 -22.80
N LYS A 331 -24.05 -12.29 -22.72
CA LYS A 331 -24.23 -13.09 -21.51
C LYS A 331 -23.08 -12.81 -20.53
N THR A 332 -23.29 -11.83 -19.63
CA THR A 332 -22.25 -11.35 -18.72
C THR A 332 -21.85 -12.36 -17.63
N ASP A 333 -22.66 -13.40 -17.40
CA ASP A 333 -22.38 -14.41 -16.37
C ASP A 333 -21.61 -15.61 -16.90
N CYS A 334 -21.41 -15.73 -18.23
CA CYS A 334 -20.68 -16.85 -18.82
C CYS A 334 -19.18 -16.76 -18.56
N PHE A 335 -18.52 -17.93 -18.51
CA PHE A 335 -17.09 -18.02 -18.25
C PHE A 335 -16.23 -17.26 -19.28
N SER A 336 -16.56 -17.37 -20.57
CA SER A 336 -15.81 -16.69 -21.63
C SER A 336 -15.82 -15.16 -21.48
N TRP A 337 -16.96 -14.57 -21.06
CA TRP A 337 -17.03 -13.14 -20.78
C TRP A 337 -16.19 -12.75 -19.56
N LYS A 338 -16.31 -13.48 -18.46
CA LYS A 338 -15.48 -13.26 -17.26
C LYS A 338 -14.00 -13.40 -17.57
N PHE A 339 -13.61 -14.42 -18.36
CA PHE A 339 -12.23 -14.61 -18.79
C PHE A 339 -11.73 -13.41 -19.62
N LEU A 340 -12.51 -12.90 -20.55
CA LEU A 340 -12.14 -11.70 -21.31
C LEU A 340 -11.95 -10.49 -20.38
N GLN A 341 -12.84 -10.29 -19.43
CA GLN A 341 -12.70 -9.21 -18.44
C GLN A 341 -11.45 -9.37 -17.58
N MET A 342 -11.12 -10.58 -17.12
CA MET A 342 -9.88 -10.87 -16.40
C MET A 342 -8.66 -10.56 -17.27
N ALA A 343 -8.65 -10.99 -18.53
CA ALA A 343 -7.54 -10.73 -19.46
C ALA A 343 -7.33 -9.23 -19.68
N VAL A 344 -8.40 -8.48 -19.95
CA VAL A 344 -8.33 -7.03 -20.12
C VAL A 344 -7.83 -6.36 -18.83
N THR A 345 -8.36 -6.73 -17.67
CA THR A 345 -7.93 -6.19 -16.38
C THR A 345 -6.47 -6.48 -16.13
N PHE A 346 -6.02 -7.70 -16.39
CA PHE A 346 -4.64 -8.11 -16.24
C PHE A 346 -3.70 -7.28 -17.14
N VAL A 347 -4.04 -7.09 -18.41
CA VAL A 347 -3.24 -6.27 -19.34
C VAL A 347 -3.13 -4.82 -18.85
N LEU A 348 -4.23 -4.21 -18.38
CA LEU A 348 -4.21 -2.85 -17.84
C LEU A 348 -3.32 -2.75 -16.59
N VAL A 349 -3.37 -3.75 -15.73
CA VAL A 349 -2.54 -3.82 -14.52
C VAL A 349 -1.08 -4.03 -14.87
N VAL A 350 -0.75 -4.94 -15.82
CA VAL A 350 0.62 -5.16 -16.30
C VAL A 350 1.19 -3.89 -16.92
N PHE A 351 0.40 -3.17 -17.72
CA PHE A 351 0.82 -1.87 -18.27
C PHE A 351 1.18 -0.87 -17.15
N ALA A 352 0.35 -0.77 -16.12
CA ALA A 352 0.64 0.10 -14.98
C ALA A 352 1.90 -0.36 -14.21
N TRP A 353 2.14 -1.68 -14.09
CA TRP A 353 3.34 -2.22 -13.43
C TRP A 353 4.64 -1.81 -14.12
N ILE A 354 4.65 -1.47 -15.42
CA ILE A 354 5.84 -0.95 -16.09
C ILE A 354 6.33 0.32 -15.41
N PHE A 355 5.43 1.25 -15.06
CA PHE A 355 5.77 2.48 -14.35
C PHE A 355 6.22 2.25 -12.91
N PHE A 356 5.75 1.18 -12.28
CA PHE A 356 6.19 0.81 -10.94
C PHE A 356 7.59 0.19 -10.93
N ARG A 357 7.95 -0.58 -11.98
CA ARG A 357 9.23 -1.29 -12.07
C ARG A 357 10.36 -0.43 -12.61
N ALA A 358 10.04 0.46 -13.53
CA ALA A 358 11.05 1.27 -14.21
C ALA A 358 11.70 2.28 -13.25
N ASP A 359 12.99 2.54 -13.42
CA ASP A 359 13.76 3.44 -12.57
C ASP A 359 13.36 4.92 -12.76
N SER A 360 12.73 5.26 -13.89
CA SER A 360 12.21 6.59 -14.17
C SER A 360 11.02 6.55 -15.14
N ILE A 361 10.25 7.66 -15.20
CA ILE A 361 9.19 7.82 -16.21
C ILE A 361 9.77 7.69 -17.62
N ARG A 362 10.98 8.21 -17.85
CA ARG A 362 11.64 8.14 -19.17
C ARG A 362 11.92 6.70 -19.57
N ASP A 363 12.39 5.88 -18.63
CA ASP A 363 12.66 4.47 -18.88
C ASP A 363 11.37 3.68 -19.08
N ALA A 364 10.31 3.97 -18.29
CA ALA A 364 9.00 3.38 -18.50
C ALA A 364 8.45 3.67 -19.91
N LEU A 365 8.53 4.92 -20.36
CA LEU A 365 8.13 5.30 -21.72
C LEU A 365 9.03 4.65 -22.79
N GLY A 366 10.33 4.51 -22.51
CA GLY A 366 11.28 3.81 -23.38
C GLY A 366 10.89 2.33 -23.55
N VAL A 367 10.60 1.63 -22.44
CA VAL A 367 10.11 0.24 -22.43
C VAL A 367 8.84 0.10 -23.28
N ILE A 368 7.88 1.01 -23.13
CA ILE A 368 6.62 0.99 -23.88
C ILE A 368 6.88 1.23 -25.38
N THR A 369 7.73 2.21 -25.72
CA THR A 369 8.05 2.55 -27.12
C THR A 369 8.72 1.39 -27.84
N VAL A 370 9.72 0.77 -27.23
CA VAL A 370 10.41 -0.39 -27.82
C VAL A 370 9.45 -1.57 -27.98
N SER A 371 8.60 -1.84 -26.97
CA SER A 371 7.58 -2.88 -27.08
C SER A 371 6.66 -2.68 -28.28
N TYR A 372 6.21 -1.43 -28.51
CA TYR A 372 5.30 -1.13 -29.61
C TYR A 372 5.99 -1.22 -30.97
N THR A 373 7.17 -0.64 -31.12
CA THR A 373 7.87 -0.57 -32.43
C THR A 373 8.28 -1.95 -32.91
N HIS A 374 8.73 -2.84 -32.04
CA HIS A 374 9.13 -4.20 -32.41
C HIS A 374 7.97 -5.20 -32.56
N LEU A 375 6.78 -4.90 -32.02
CA LEU A 375 5.57 -5.71 -32.24
C LEU A 375 4.85 -5.34 -33.54
N THR A 376 5.06 -4.13 -34.06
CA THR A 376 4.32 -3.59 -35.20
C THR A 376 5.13 -3.53 -36.49
N LEU A 377 6.46 -3.57 -36.43
CA LEU A 377 7.33 -3.59 -37.61
C LEU A 377 7.90 -4.98 -37.83
N PRO A 378 7.68 -5.64 -38.98
CA PRO A 378 8.43 -6.84 -39.34
C PRO A 378 9.91 -6.44 -39.47
N THR A 379 10.77 -7.18 -38.77
CA THR A 379 12.23 -7.10 -38.87
C THR A 379 12.69 -7.52 -40.22
#